data_45baa30d9d6088c77c9de515b36c87b0
#
_entry.id   45baa30d9d6088c77c9de515b36c87b0
#
_cell.length_a   1.000
_cell.length_b   1.000
_cell.length_c   1.000
_cell.angle_alpha   90.00
_cell.angle_beta   90.00
_cell.angle_gamma   90.00
#
_symmetry.space_group_name_H-M   'P 1'
#
loop_
_entity.id
_entity.type
_entity.pdbx_description
1 polymer ?
#
loop_
_entity_poly.entity_id
_entity_poly.type
_entity_poly.pdbx_seq_one_letter_code
_entity_poly.pdbx_strand_id
1 'polypeptide(L)'
;MSAGKNGVKSVSAKGVARKRAQIVSPARRVAFEILRRVDEEGAFASVLLASNEDEMRAEDRALAYEIVLGVLRRQLWLDFLIEHYTGRSASKLDAPVRRALRIGLYQLRFLSRIPASAVVNESVNLAYFSRVRSAAGLINAALRRAAREPVYDPAANITDALERVSVRHSHPLWLIKRWAGWLGLEET
;
A
#
# COMPACT_ATOMS: atom_id res chain seq x y z
N MET A 1 30.64 50.21 31.78
CA MET A 1 29.28 49.88 31.35
C MET A 1 29.42 49.08 30.05
N SER A 2 29.31 47.77 30.13
CA SER A 2 29.40 46.86 28.97
C SER A 2 28.17 46.01 28.91
N ALA A 3 27.38 46.17 27.86
CA ALA A 3 26.12 45.46 27.66
C ALA A 3 26.35 44.11 26.98
N GLY A 4 26.07 43.02 27.69
CA GLY A 4 26.08 41.67 27.15
C GLY A 4 24.93 41.43 26.19
N LYS A 5 25.22 41.05 24.95
CA LYS A 5 24.24 40.60 23.96
C LYS A 5 23.99 39.10 24.15
N ASN A 6 22.83 38.75 24.71
CA ASN A 6 22.32 37.37 24.72
C ASN A 6 21.86 36.99 23.31
N GLY A 7 22.64 36.14 22.64
CA GLY A 7 22.25 35.49 21.37
C GLY A 7 21.32 34.31 21.62
N VAL A 8 20.03 34.51 21.48
CA VAL A 8 19.04 33.42 21.43
C VAL A 8 19.20 32.68 20.12
N LYS A 9 19.73 31.46 20.19
CA LYS A 9 19.82 30.55 19.00
C LYS A 9 18.41 30.13 18.60
N SER A 10 17.91 30.63 17.48
CA SER A 10 16.67 30.18 16.89
C SER A 10 16.80 28.70 16.43
N VAL A 11 16.15 27.81 17.15
CA VAL A 11 16.04 26.40 16.76
C VAL A 11 15.16 26.34 15.50
N SER A 12 15.78 25.99 14.36
CA SER A 12 15.16 26.02 13.05
C SER A 12 13.90 25.15 12.99
N ALA A 13 12.78 25.75 12.63
CA ALA A 13 11.46 25.10 12.41
C ALA A 13 11.52 23.90 11.40
N LYS A 14 12.57 23.86 10.57
CA LYS A 14 12.83 22.74 9.60
C LYS A 14 13.12 21.41 10.31
N GLY A 15 13.69 21.40 11.50
CA GLY A 15 14.00 20.18 12.26
C GLY A 15 12.75 19.52 12.86
N VAL A 16 11.77 20.32 13.27
CA VAL A 16 10.52 19.83 13.87
C VAL A 16 9.58 19.25 12.81
N ALA A 17 9.51 19.88 11.62
CA ALA A 17 8.72 19.37 10.48
C ALA A 17 9.23 18.02 9.96
N ARG A 18 10.56 17.82 9.93
CA ARG A 18 11.16 16.55 9.49
C ARG A 18 10.87 15.38 10.43
N LYS A 19 10.77 15.59 11.74
CA LYS A 19 10.43 14.54 12.72
C LYS A 19 8.95 14.13 12.65
N ARG A 20 8.03 15.05 12.36
CA ARG A 20 6.60 14.73 12.20
C ARG A 20 6.30 13.90 10.96
N ALA A 21 7.10 14.01 9.90
CA ALA A 21 6.90 13.30 8.63
C ALA A 21 7.27 11.80 8.66
N GLN A 22 7.76 11.26 9.78
CA GLN A 22 8.22 9.87 9.89
C GLN A 22 7.30 8.97 10.73
N ILE A 23 6.17 9.49 11.21
CA ILE A 23 5.23 8.72 12.02
C ILE A 23 4.18 8.11 11.09
N VAL A 24 4.17 6.79 10.99
CA VAL A 24 3.10 6.03 10.32
C VAL A 24 1.88 5.98 11.25
N SER A 25 0.69 6.24 10.71
CA SER A 25 -0.55 6.10 11.48
C SER A 25 -0.74 4.67 12.00
N PRO A 26 -1.38 4.49 13.18
CA PRO A 26 -1.57 3.18 13.78
C PRO A 26 -2.20 2.16 12.83
N ALA A 27 -3.28 2.55 12.13
CA ALA A 27 -3.97 1.69 11.18
C ALA A 27 -3.06 1.14 10.08
N ARG A 28 -2.23 2.01 9.47
CA ARG A 28 -1.35 1.61 8.36
C ARG A 28 -0.16 0.80 8.84
N ARG A 29 0.34 1.08 10.04
CA ARG A 29 1.40 0.30 10.66
C ARG A 29 0.93 -1.13 10.96
N VAL A 30 -0.25 -1.27 11.57
CA VAL A 30 -0.85 -2.58 11.85
C VAL A 30 -1.14 -3.33 10.55
N ALA A 31 -1.75 -2.66 9.56
CA ALA A 31 -1.99 -3.28 8.24
C ALA A 31 -0.69 -3.77 7.58
N PHE A 32 0.38 -2.98 7.63
CA PHE A 32 1.68 -3.35 7.08
C PHE A 32 2.27 -4.58 7.77
N GLU A 33 2.22 -4.65 9.10
CA GLU A 33 2.72 -5.79 9.87
C GLU A 33 1.88 -7.05 9.67
N ILE A 34 0.55 -6.93 9.61
CA ILE A 34 -0.32 -8.08 9.31
C ILE A 34 -0.02 -8.63 7.92
N LEU A 35 0.07 -7.77 6.90
CA LEU A 35 0.41 -8.19 5.54
C LEU A 35 1.81 -8.81 5.47
N ARG A 36 2.77 -8.35 6.28
CA ARG A 36 4.09 -8.97 6.41
C ARG A 36 3.96 -10.40 6.92
N ARG A 37 3.24 -10.61 8.02
CA ARG A 37 3.07 -11.94 8.61
C ARG A 37 2.28 -12.90 7.70
N VAL A 38 1.33 -12.39 6.94
CA VAL A 38 0.63 -13.20 5.92
C VAL A 38 1.59 -13.62 4.82
N ASP A 39 2.39 -12.67 4.27
CA ASP A 39 3.31 -12.95 3.16
C ASP A 39 4.50 -13.86 3.58
N GLU A 40 5.06 -13.66 4.77
CA GLU A 40 6.33 -14.25 5.20
C GLU A 40 6.15 -15.46 6.12
N GLU A 41 5.08 -15.50 6.92
CA GLU A 41 4.84 -16.52 7.94
C GLU A 41 3.64 -17.42 7.60
N GLY A 42 2.89 -17.12 6.52
CA GLY A 42 1.65 -17.84 6.17
C GLY A 42 0.51 -17.66 7.19
N ALA A 43 0.55 -16.59 7.98
CA ALA A 43 -0.43 -16.34 9.03
C ALA A 43 -1.80 -15.99 8.46
N PHE A 44 -2.87 -16.32 9.19
CA PHE A 44 -4.23 -15.98 8.79
C PHE A 44 -4.58 -14.53 9.15
N ALA A 45 -4.89 -13.73 8.12
CA ALA A 45 -5.20 -12.31 8.28
C ALA A 45 -6.35 -12.04 9.25
N SER A 46 -7.41 -12.87 9.24
CA SER A 46 -8.56 -12.75 10.15
C SER A 46 -8.17 -12.89 11.62
N VAL A 47 -7.29 -13.85 11.92
CA VAL A 47 -6.80 -14.08 13.29
C VAL A 47 -5.97 -12.90 13.77
N LEU A 48 -5.06 -12.38 12.89
CA LEU A 48 -4.21 -11.25 13.21
C LEU A 48 -5.01 -9.95 13.38
N LEU A 49 -6.04 -9.75 12.58
CA LEU A 49 -6.92 -8.58 12.71
C LEU A 49 -7.66 -8.63 14.05
N ALA A 50 -8.27 -9.77 14.41
CA ALA A 50 -8.97 -9.93 15.67
C ALA A 50 -8.06 -9.71 16.89
N SER A 51 -6.81 -10.19 16.86
CA SER A 51 -5.86 -10.02 17.97
C SER A 51 -5.37 -8.58 18.19
N ASN A 52 -5.61 -7.66 17.25
CA ASN A 52 -5.23 -6.25 17.36
C ASN A 52 -6.42 -5.32 17.65
N GLU A 53 -7.61 -5.85 17.90
CA GLU A 53 -8.83 -5.03 18.06
C GLU A 53 -8.81 -4.13 19.29
N ASP A 54 -8.31 -4.63 20.41
CA ASP A 54 -8.35 -3.90 21.69
C ASP A 54 -7.32 -2.77 21.78
N GLU A 55 -6.30 -2.76 20.93
CA GLU A 55 -5.20 -1.79 20.96
C GLU A 55 -5.45 -0.53 20.09
N MET A 56 -6.52 -0.53 19.29
CA MET A 56 -6.78 0.54 18.32
C MET A 56 -8.12 1.24 18.55
N ARG A 57 -8.17 2.53 18.19
CA ARG A 57 -9.44 3.25 18.07
C ARG A 57 -10.31 2.61 16.99
N ALA A 58 -11.62 2.74 17.10
CA ALA A 58 -12.57 2.14 16.15
C ALA A 58 -12.29 2.53 14.69
N GLU A 59 -11.95 3.80 14.44
CA GLU A 59 -11.65 4.30 13.09
C GLU A 59 -10.34 3.71 12.53
N ASP A 60 -9.29 3.60 13.36
CA ASP A 60 -8.02 2.99 12.96
C ASP A 60 -8.18 1.49 12.70
N ARG A 61 -8.98 0.82 13.51
CA ARG A 61 -9.34 -0.60 13.34
C ARG A 61 -10.06 -0.81 12.01
N ALA A 62 -11.14 -0.05 11.75
CA ALA A 62 -11.88 -0.13 10.50
C ALA A 62 -10.99 0.09 9.27
N LEU A 63 -10.08 1.08 9.33
CA LEU A 63 -9.14 1.35 8.25
C LEU A 63 -8.10 0.23 8.09
N ALA A 64 -7.60 -0.35 9.18
CA ALA A 64 -6.66 -1.47 9.12
C ALA A 64 -7.32 -2.70 8.48
N TYR A 65 -8.55 -3.05 8.87
CA TYR A 65 -9.34 -4.11 8.27
C TYR A 65 -9.54 -3.91 6.77
N GLU A 66 -9.97 -2.70 6.39
CA GLU A 66 -10.22 -2.35 4.99
C GLU A 66 -8.95 -2.48 4.15
N ILE A 67 -7.80 -1.96 4.63
CA ILE A 67 -6.52 -2.04 3.93
C ILE A 67 -6.07 -3.50 3.79
N VAL A 68 -6.07 -4.27 4.88
CA VAL A 68 -5.56 -5.66 4.87
C VAL A 68 -6.39 -6.53 3.93
N LEU A 69 -7.70 -6.57 4.14
CA LEU A 69 -8.57 -7.43 3.33
C LEU A 69 -8.65 -6.95 1.88
N GLY A 70 -8.64 -5.64 1.66
CA GLY A 70 -8.67 -5.07 0.34
C GLY A 70 -7.40 -5.35 -0.47
N VAL A 71 -6.23 -5.22 0.15
CA VAL A 71 -4.94 -5.57 -0.48
C VAL A 71 -4.89 -7.06 -0.82
N LEU A 72 -5.28 -7.93 0.10
CA LEU A 72 -5.26 -9.39 -0.14
C LEU A 72 -6.22 -9.81 -1.26
N ARG A 73 -7.44 -9.26 -1.28
CA ARG A 73 -8.43 -9.56 -2.32
C ARG A 73 -8.03 -9.07 -3.71
N ARG A 74 -7.16 -8.05 -3.80
CA ARG A 74 -6.78 -7.41 -5.07
C ARG A 74 -5.29 -7.48 -5.36
N GLN A 75 -4.60 -8.44 -4.74
CA GLN A 75 -3.14 -8.51 -4.76
C GLN A 75 -2.59 -8.57 -6.19
N LEU A 76 -3.13 -9.45 -7.03
CA LEU A 76 -2.69 -9.61 -8.42
C LEU A 76 -2.92 -8.31 -9.23
N TRP A 77 -4.09 -7.70 -9.10
CA TRP A 77 -4.41 -6.44 -9.76
C TRP A 77 -3.48 -5.29 -9.31
N LEU A 78 -3.19 -5.22 -8.01
CA LEU A 78 -2.26 -4.25 -7.45
C LEU A 78 -0.82 -4.47 -7.96
N ASP A 79 -0.40 -5.71 -8.16
CA ASP A 79 0.92 -6.03 -8.70
C ASP A 79 1.10 -5.56 -10.15
N PHE A 80 0.08 -5.65 -10.99
CA PHE A 80 0.08 -5.04 -12.31
C PHE A 80 0.14 -3.51 -12.26
N LEU A 81 -0.55 -2.89 -11.30
CA LEU A 81 -0.41 -1.44 -11.09
C LEU A 81 1.00 -1.04 -10.66
N ILE A 82 1.62 -1.82 -9.77
CA ILE A 82 3.02 -1.60 -9.37
C ILE A 82 3.91 -1.61 -10.60
N GLU A 83 3.78 -2.62 -11.46
CA GLU A 83 4.57 -2.71 -12.67
C GLU A 83 4.35 -1.52 -13.61
N HIS A 84 3.10 -1.14 -13.84
CA HIS A 84 2.74 0.03 -14.65
C HIS A 84 3.37 1.33 -14.14
N TYR A 85 3.29 1.60 -12.83
CA TYR A 85 3.75 2.87 -12.26
C TYR A 85 5.23 2.92 -11.94
N THR A 86 5.89 1.77 -11.75
CA THR A 86 7.32 1.70 -11.42
C THR A 86 8.21 1.27 -12.59
N GLY A 87 7.65 0.66 -13.63
CA GLY A 87 8.38 -0.01 -14.70
C GLY A 87 9.10 -1.29 -14.25
N ARG A 88 8.75 -1.84 -13.07
CA ARG A 88 9.38 -3.02 -12.50
C ARG A 88 8.32 -4.00 -12.03
N SER A 89 8.49 -5.27 -12.37
CA SER A 89 7.61 -6.32 -11.85
C SER A 89 7.59 -6.32 -10.32
N ALA A 90 6.41 -6.47 -9.74
CA ALA A 90 6.23 -6.52 -8.30
C ALA A 90 7.07 -7.61 -7.63
N SER A 91 7.29 -8.74 -8.32
CA SER A 91 8.11 -9.86 -7.84
C SER A 91 9.61 -9.52 -7.70
N LYS A 92 10.09 -8.51 -8.44
CA LYS A 92 11.48 -8.04 -8.40
C LYS A 92 11.75 -6.95 -7.36
N LEU A 93 10.70 -6.48 -6.69
CA LEU A 93 10.83 -5.48 -5.62
C LEU A 93 11.00 -6.18 -4.27
N ASP A 94 11.79 -5.56 -3.38
CA ASP A 94 11.89 -5.99 -1.99
C ASP A 94 10.49 -6.08 -1.36
N ALA A 95 10.24 -7.12 -0.56
CA ALA A 95 8.93 -7.37 0.03
C ALA A 95 8.34 -6.16 0.79
N PRO A 96 9.10 -5.40 1.60
CA PRO A 96 8.59 -4.20 2.25
C PRO A 96 8.18 -3.09 1.28
N VAL A 97 8.92 -2.92 0.16
CA VAL A 97 8.63 -1.93 -0.88
C VAL A 97 7.33 -2.28 -1.61
N ARG A 98 7.22 -3.53 -2.04
CA ARG A 98 6.02 -4.07 -2.68
C ARG A 98 4.78 -3.90 -1.81
N ARG A 99 4.90 -4.22 -0.51
CA ARG A 99 3.82 -4.08 0.47
C ARG A 99 3.40 -2.62 0.67
N ALA A 100 4.35 -1.69 0.80
CA ALA A 100 4.06 -0.27 0.91
C ALA A 100 3.35 0.27 -0.35
N LEU A 101 3.77 -0.16 -1.54
CA LEU A 101 3.12 0.19 -2.81
C LEU A 101 1.71 -0.39 -2.92
N ARG A 102 1.49 -1.66 -2.57
CA ARG A 102 0.15 -2.28 -2.55
C ARG A 102 -0.80 -1.50 -1.64
N ILE A 103 -0.37 -1.16 -0.41
CA ILE A 103 -1.14 -0.36 0.55
C ILE A 103 -1.47 1.03 -0.02
N GLY A 104 -0.49 1.70 -0.61
CA GLY A 104 -0.68 3.02 -1.20
C GLY A 104 -1.62 3.00 -2.40
N LEU A 105 -1.40 2.11 -3.35
CA LEU A 105 -2.24 1.97 -4.54
C LEU A 105 -3.67 1.57 -4.19
N TYR A 106 -3.85 0.65 -3.24
CA TYR A 106 -5.18 0.27 -2.77
C TYR A 106 -5.93 1.49 -2.23
N GLN A 107 -5.33 2.27 -1.35
CA GLN A 107 -5.95 3.46 -0.79
C GLN A 107 -6.29 4.50 -1.87
N LEU A 108 -5.37 4.77 -2.81
CA LEU A 108 -5.60 5.72 -3.90
C LEU A 108 -6.77 5.31 -4.82
N ARG A 109 -7.03 4.03 -4.99
CA ARG A 109 -8.03 3.52 -5.92
C ARG A 109 -9.39 3.24 -5.28
N PHE A 110 -9.42 2.86 -4.02
CA PHE A 110 -10.63 2.35 -3.36
C PHE A 110 -11.08 3.16 -2.15
N LEU A 111 -10.24 4.05 -1.59
CA LEU A 111 -10.58 4.83 -0.40
C LEU A 111 -10.68 6.32 -0.71
N SER A 112 -11.78 6.73 -1.35
CA SER A 112 -12.01 8.10 -1.82
C SER A 112 -12.01 9.17 -0.71
N ARG A 113 -12.25 8.78 0.54
CA ARG A 113 -12.28 9.71 1.69
C ARG A 113 -10.89 10.11 2.19
N ILE A 114 -9.83 9.43 1.72
CA ILE A 114 -8.46 9.71 2.17
C ILE A 114 -7.77 10.60 1.12
N PRO A 115 -7.28 11.78 1.51
CA PRO A 115 -6.55 12.64 0.58
C PRO A 115 -5.33 11.95 -0.01
N ALA A 116 -5.13 12.05 -1.33
CA ALA A 116 -4.02 11.40 -2.03
C ALA A 116 -2.64 11.80 -1.46
N SER A 117 -2.47 13.05 -1.03
CA SER A 117 -1.24 13.52 -0.38
C SER A 117 -0.95 12.78 0.93
N ALA A 118 -1.99 12.47 1.71
CA ALA A 118 -1.84 11.69 2.94
C ALA A 118 -1.45 10.25 2.62
N VAL A 119 -2.09 9.62 1.63
CA VAL A 119 -1.73 8.26 1.18
C VAL A 119 -0.27 8.18 0.76
N VAL A 120 0.20 9.12 -0.08
CA VAL A 120 1.59 9.16 -0.55
C VAL A 120 2.56 9.30 0.63
N ASN A 121 2.32 10.27 1.52
CA ASN A 121 3.19 10.52 2.66
C ASN A 121 3.28 9.31 3.61
N GLU A 122 2.14 8.72 3.94
CA GLU A 122 2.07 7.53 4.81
C GLU A 122 2.78 6.32 4.20
N SER A 123 2.60 6.09 2.89
CA SER A 123 3.29 4.99 2.20
C SER A 123 4.80 5.18 2.13
N VAL A 124 5.27 6.41 1.96
CA VAL A 124 6.70 6.75 2.06
C VAL A 124 7.22 6.53 3.49
N ASN A 125 6.42 6.88 4.50
CA ASN A 125 6.78 6.64 5.90
C ASN A 125 6.89 5.14 6.22
N LEU A 126 6.11 4.27 5.55
CA LEU A 126 6.27 2.82 5.67
C LEU A 126 7.66 2.33 5.20
N ALA A 127 8.27 2.98 4.19
CA ALA A 127 9.63 2.66 3.77
C ALA A 127 10.67 3.02 4.87
N TYR A 128 10.46 4.11 5.58
CA TYR A 128 11.30 4.46 6.73
C TYR A 128 11.08 3.53 7.91
N PHE A 129 9.83 3.18 8.20
CA PHE A 129 9.45 2.24 9.25
C PHE A 129 10.07 0.86 9.01
N SER A 130 10.00 0.35 7.79
CA SER A 130 10.57 -0.95 7.40
C SER A 130 12.07 -0.92 7.06
N ARG A 131 12.77 0.20 7.33
CA ARG A 131 14.23 0.40 7.14
C ARG A 131 14.72 0.32 5.69
N VAL A 132 13.82 0.40 4.70
CA VAL A 132 14.17 0.44 3.26
C VAL A 132 14.16 1.87 2.71
N ARG A 133 14.86 2.77 3.37
CA ARG A 133 14.88 4.23 3.08
C ARG A 133 15.23 4.58 1.64
N SER A 134 16.10 3.80 1.01
CA SER A 134 16.50 3.97 -0.40
C SER A 134 15.33 3.87 -1.36
N ALA A 135 14.27 3.14 -1.02
CA ALA A 135 13.07 2.98 -1.83
C ALA A 135 12.05 4.12 -1.67
N ALA A 136 12.23 5.04 -0.73
CA ALA A 136 11.28 6.13 -0.47
C ALA A 136 11.02 7.00 -1.72
N GLY A 137 12.06 7.26 -2.52
CA GLY A 137 11.95 7.98 -3.79
C GLY A 137 11.10 7.25 -4.82
N LEU A 138 11.29 5.94 -4.98
CA LEU A 138 10.50 5.10 -5.88
C LEU A 138 9.01 5.07 -5.48
N ILE A 139 8.74 4.82 -4.20
CA ILE A 139 7.36 4.79 -3.66
C ILE A 139 6.68 6.15 -3.88
N ASN A 140 7.36 7.26 -3.56
CA ASN A 140 6.82 8.60 -3.76
C ASN A 140 6.51 8.88 -5.24
N ALA A 141 7.43 8.56 -6.14
CA ALA A 141 7.27 8.80 -7.58
C ALA A 141 6.10 7.98 -8.14
N ALA A 142 6.05 6.68 -7.86
CA ALA A 142 5.00 5.78 -8.33
C ALA A 142 3.61 6.21 -7.83
N LEU A 143 3.45 6.48 -6.54
CA LEU A 143 2.16 6.87 -5.97
C LEU A 143 1.72 8.27 -6.38
N ARG A 144 2.64 9.23 -6.55
CA ARG A 144 2.29 10.55 -7.12
C ARG A 144 1.87 10.45 -8.57
N ARG A 145 2.50 9.58 -9.35
CA ARG A 145 2.09 9.29 -10.72
C ARG A 145 0.70 8.68 -10.73
N ALA A 146 0.45 7.65 -9.92
CA ALA A 146 -0.85 7.03 -9.78
C ALA A 146 -1.97 8.00 -9.34
N ALA A 147 -1.66 8.98 -8.48
CA ALA A 147 -2.63 9.96 -8.00
C ALA A 147 -3.01 11.02 -9.05
N ARG A 148 -2.16 11.25 -10.07
CA ARG A 148 -2.37 12.29 -11.10
C ARG A 148 -2.89 11.74 -12.41
N GLU A 149 -2.51 10.53 -12.77
CA GLU A 149 -2.92 9.91 -14.03
C GLU A 149 -4.35 9.35 -13.94
N PRO A 150 -5.07 9.28 -15.07
CA PRO A 150 -6.34 8.56 -15.14
C PRO A 150 -6.21 7.14 -14.60
N VAL A 151 -7.33 6.59 -14.14
CA VAL A 151 -7.33 5.22 -13.60
C VAL A 151 -6.91 4.25 -14.71
N TYR A 152 -5.75 3.62 -14.52
CA TYR A 152 -5.29 2.56 -15.40
C TYR A 152 -5.99 1.25 -15.02
N ASP A 153 -6.61 0.59 -16.01
CA ASP A 153 -7.17 -0.76 -15.87
C ASP A 153 -6.15 -1.78 -16.40
N PRO A 154 -5.48 -2.55 -15.52
CA PRO A 154 -4.53 -3.57 -15.95
C PRO A 154 -5.12 -4.62 -16.89
N ALA A 155 -6.41 -4.89 -16.79
CA ALA A 155 -7.08 -5.92 -17.59
C ALA A 155 -7.49 -5.44 -19.00
N ALA A 156 -7.46 -4.11 -19.26
CA ALA A 156 -7.97 -3.55 -20.51
C ALA A 156 -7.23 -4.02 -21.76
N ASN A 157 -5.92 -4.26 -21.67
CA ASN A 157 -5.07 -4.62 -22.79
C ASN A 157 -4.76 -6.13 -22.86
N ILE A 158 -5.36 -6.95 -21.99
CA ILE A 158 -5.19 -8.40 -22.00
C ILE A 158 -6.16 -9.02 -23.01
N THR A 159 -5.62 -9.68 -24.04
CA THR A 159 -6.39 -10.30 -25.11
C THR A 159 -6.99 -11.64 -24.71
N ASP A 160 -6.26 -12.46 -23.95
CA ASP A 160 -6.78 -13.73 -23.44
C ASP A 160 -7.89 -13.48 -22.41
N ALA A 161 -9.06 -14.08 -22.66
CA ALA A 161 -10.25 -13.85 -21.85
C ALA A 161 -10.09 -14.36 -20.40
N LEU A 162 -9.47 -15.52 -20.21
CA LEU A 162 -9.27 -16.12 -18.89
C LEU A 162 -8.23 -15.36 -18.09
N GLU A 163 -7.15 -14.92 -18.75
CA GLU A 163 -6.14 -14.07 -18.12
C GLU A 163 -6.73 -12.71 -17.73
N ARG A 164 -7.55 -12.12 -18.59
CA ARG A 164 -8.24 -10.86 -18.29
C ARG A 164 -9.15 -10.98 -17.08
N VAL A 165 -9.93 -12.06 -16.96
CA VAL A 165 -10.78 -12.35 -15.77
C VAL A 165 -9.89 -12.55 -14.55
N SER A 166 -8.81 -13.33 -14.66
CA SER A 166 -7.83 -13.56 -13.60
C SER A 166 -7.30 -12.24 -13.02
N VAL A 167 -6.81 -11.34 -13.87
CA VAL A 167 -6.26 -10.06 -13.44
C VAL A 167 -7.34 -9.14 -12.87
N ARG A 168 -8.48 -9.01 -13.55
CA ARG A 168 -9.59 -8.13 -13.14
C ARG A 168 -10.13 -8.47 -11.75
N HIS A 169 -10.26 -9.77 -11.46
CA HIS A 169 -10.81 -10.26 -10.20
C HIS A 169 -9.75 -10.71 -9.19
N SER A 170 -8.45 -10.60 -9.56
CA SER A 170 -7.32 -10.99 -8.72
C SER A 170 -7.38 -12.46 -8.27
N HIS A 171 -7.81 -13.35 -9.14
CA HIS A 171 -7.78 -14.79 -8.92
C HIS A 171 -6.64 -15.44 -9.72
N PRO A 172 -5.95 -16.45 -9.17
CA PRO A 172 -4.92 -17.19 -9.90
C PRO A 172 -5.46 -17.77 -11.22
N LEU A 173 -4.70 -17.68 -12.32
CA LEU A 173 -5.14 -18.12 -13.64
C LEU A 173 -5.55 -19.61 -13.67
N TRP A 174 -4.86 -20.45 -12.88
CA TRP A 174 -5.21 -21.88 -12.79
C TRP A 174 -6.62 -22.08 -12.23
N LEU A 175 -7.05 -21.24 -11.28
CA LEU A 175 -8.39 -21.31 -10.68
C LEU A 175 -9.45 -20.87 -11.69
N ILE A 176 -9.21 -19.78 -12.40
CA ILE A 176 -10.09 -19.31 -13.47
C ILE A 176 -10.24 -20.37 -14.57
N LYS A 177 -9.14 -20.97 -15.02
CA LYS A 177 -9.17 -22.07 -15.99
C LYS A 177 -9.99 -23.26 -15.51
N ARG A 178 -9.87 -23.61 -14.22
CA ARG A 178 -10.64 -24.69 -13.62
C ARG A 178 -12.15 -24.38 -13.60
N TRP A 179 -12.52 -23.17 -13.20
CA TRP A 179 -13.92 -22.75 -13.16
C TRP A 179 -14.51 -22.67 -14.58
N ALA A 180 -13.81 -22.08 -15.54
CA ALA A 180 -14.26 -22.03 -16.92
C ALA A 180 -14.47 -23.41 -17.55
N GLY A 181 -13.69 -24.41 -17.16
CA GLY A 181 -13.89 -25.79 -17.57
C GLY A 181 -15.13 -26.47 -16.98
N TRP A 182 -15.64 -25.99 -15.86
CA TRP A 182 -16.82 -26.55 -15.20
C TRP A 182 -18.11 -25.78 -15.46
N LEU A 183 -18.03 -24.44 -15.47
CA LEU A 183 -19.19 -23.55 -15.53
C LEU A 183 -19.39 -22.91 -16.90
N GLY A 184 -18.38 -22.95 -17.76
CA GLY A 184 -18.33 -22.14 -18.97
C GLY A 184 -17.69 -20.76 -18.73
N LEU A 185 -17.26 -20.12 -19.82
CA LEU A 185 -16.57 -18.83 -19.74
C LEU A 185 -17.48 -17.68 -19.31
N GLU A 186 -18.77 -17.73 -19.66
CA GLU A 186 -19.73 -16.66 -19.34
C GLU A 186 -20.12 -16.62 -17.87
N GLU A 187 -20.02 -17.77 -17.16
CA GLU A 187 -20.36 -17.89 -15.74
C GLU A 187 -19.13 -17.79 -14.81
N THR A 188 -17.91 -17.63 -15.38
CA THR A 188 -16.65 -17.53 -14.64
C THR A 188 -16.25 -16.10 -14.40
#